data_10b6f2f5cc12daeeba0ea86e048ef75f
#
_entry.id   10b6f2f5cc12daeeba0ea86e048ef75f
#
_cell.length_a   1.000
_cell.length_b   1.000
_cell.length_c   1.000
_cell.angle_alpha   90.00
_cell.angle_beta   90.00
_cell.angle_gamma   90.00
#
_symmetry.space_group_name_H-M   'P 1'
#
loop_
_entity.id
_entity.type
_entity.pdbx_description
1 polymer ?
#
loop_
_entity_poly.entity_id
_entity_poly.type
_entity_poly.pdbx_seq_one_letter_code
_entity_poly.pdbx_strand_id
1 'polypeptide(L)'
;MKISPDCIPCFFRQADEITKRLNLSKYKKKKVFDEIAKAIPRFSLNITPPLVGRFIHNIVKKIAQKDDPYLEIKKRSNELALSLYPYLKRKLNNVQDRLKEAIKFSIAGNIIDYGVNSVTGDGEMKKKLKEILERKKVNKKFFRYAKFKKSLKKAKSILYLADNAGEVVFDKILIEEIRRIYPQKLIFYAVREKPIINDALACLLYTSPSPRD
;
A
#
# COMPACT_ATOMS: atom_id res chain seq x y z
N MET A 1 -7.58 -14.73 10.79
CA MET A 1 -6.68 -15.77 10.20
C MET A 1 -5.55 -16.01 11.18
N LYS A 2 -5.23 -17.27 11.48
CA LYS A 2 -4.13 -17.71 12.34
C LYS A 2 -3.01 -18.25 11.47
N ILE A 3 -1.77 -18.34 11.99
CA ILE A 3 -0.67 -18.97 11.25
C ILE A 3 -0.84 -20.48 11.19
N SER A 4 -0.26 -21.10 10.14
CA SER A 4 -0.07 -22.54 10.02
C SER A 4 1.43 -22.84 9.84
N PRO A 5 1.87 -24.09 9.94
CA PRO A 5 3.25 -24.47 9.61
C PRO A 5 3.69 -24.03 8.22
N ASP A 6 2.76 -23.97 7.24
CA ASP A 6 3.02 -23.51 5.87
C ASP A 6 3.40 -22.01 5.77
N CYS A 7 3.14 -21.24 6.83
CA CYS A 7 3.57 -19.83 6.91
C CYS A 7 5.09 -19.70 7.17
N ILE A 8 5.74 -20.72 7.75
CA ILE A 8 7.15 -20.65 8.14
C ILE A 8 8.08 -20.36 6.95
N PRO A 9 7.99 -21.05 5.81
CA PRO A 9 8.79 -20.72 4.63
C PRO A 9 8.56 -19.28 4.15
N CYS A 10 7.33 -18.78 4.24
CA CYS A 10 7.01 -17.40 3.88
C CYS A 10 7.72 -16.37 4.78
N PHE A 11 7.85 -16.64 6.07
CA PHE A 11 8.56 -15.77 7.01
C PHE A 11 10.04 -15.63 6.66
N PHE A 12 10.70 -16.74 6.31
CA PHE A 12 12.09 -16.70 5.83
C PHE A 12 12.23 -16.01 4.49
N ARG A 13 11.29 -16.22 3.57
CA ARG A 13 11.28 -15.54 2.27
C ARG A 13 11.15 -14.04 2.44
N GLN A 14 10.25 -13.57 3.31
CA GLN A 14 10.09 -12.16 3.63
C GLN A 14 11.39 -11.57 4.20
N ALA A 15 12.05 -12.27 5.10
CA ALA A 15 13.35 -11.84 5.65
C ALA A 15 14.44 -11.81 4.56
N ASP A 16 14.48 -12.77 3.66
CA ASP A 16 15.42 -12.82 2.53
C ASP A 16 15.25 -11.61 1.61
N GLU A 17 14.02 -11.29 1.24
CA GLU A 17 13.70 -10.12 0.42
C GLU A 17 14.16 -8.82 1.07
N ILE A 18 13.86 -8.61 2.36
CA ILE A 18 14.26 -7.40 3.07
C ILE A 18 15.78 -7.29 3.15
N THR A 19 16.48 -8.37 3.50
CA THR A 19 17.94 -8.38 3.65
C THR A 19 18.66 -8.15 2.32
N LYS A 20 18.12 -8.67 1.21
CA LYS A 20 18.59 -8.39 -0.15
C LYS A 20 18.43 -6.91 -0.51
N ARG A 21 17.25 -6.34 -0.26
CA ARG A 21 16.96 -4.92 -0.54
C ARG A 21 17.87 -3.96 0.22
N LEU A 22 18.20 -4.31 1.45
CA LEU A 22 19.11 -3.54 2.28
C LEU A 22 20.59 -3.78 1.95
N ASN A 23 20.90 -4.64 0.98
CA ASN A 23 22.26 -5.08 0.65
C ASN A 23 23.05 -5.50 1.88
N LEU A 24 22.42 -6.23 2.80
CA LEU A 24 23.08 -6.69 4.01
C LEU A 24 24.20 -7.69 3.66
N SER A 25 25.34 -7.57 4.39
CA SER A 25 26.42 -8.55 4.26
C SER A 25 25.92 -9.97 4.57
N LYS A 26 26.58 -10.97 4.01
CA LYS A 26 26.26 -12.40 4.25
C LYS A 26 26.18 -12.71 5.75
N TYR A 27 27.06 -12.13 6.57
CA TYR A 27 27.07 -12.28 8.02
C TYR A 27 25.80 -11.69 8.68
N LYS A 28 25.44 -10.44 8.36
CA LYS A 28 24.21 -9.83 8.90
C LYS A 28 22.96 -10.57 8.46
N LYS A 29 22.91 -11.00 7.19
CA LYS A 29 21.81 -11.81 6.66
C LYS A 29 21.66 -13.13 7.43
N LYS A 30 22.77 -13.86 7.65
CA LYS A 30 22.77 -15.08 8.44
C LYS A 30 22.26 -14.82 9.85
N LYS A 31 22.73 -13.75 10.51
CA LYS A 31 22.26 -13.35 11.86
C LYS A 31 20.75 -13.12 11.91
N VAL A 32 20.18 -12.49 10.88
CA VAL A 32 18.71 -12.32 10.78
C VAL A 32 18.00 -13.67 10.76
N PHE A 33 18.49 -14.61 9.95
CA PHE A 33 17.88 -15.95 9.84
C PHE A 33 18.00 -16.75 11.14
N ASP A 34 19.16 -16.68 11.80
CA ASP A 34 19.39 -17.34 13.08
C ASP A 34 18.40 -16.84 14.15
N GLU A 35 18.19 -15.52 14.23
CA GLU A 35 17.25 -14.92 15.19
C GLU A 35 15.79 -15.29 14.89
N ILE A 36 15.41 -15.37 13.61
CA ILE A 36 14.09 -15.84 13.21
C ILE A 36 13.92 -17.32 13.56
N ALA A 37 14.92 -18.17 13.27
CA ALA A 37 14.87 -19.59 13.58
C ALA A 37 14.71 -19.84 15.09
N LYS A 38 15.42 -19.09 15.93
CA LYS A 38 15.27 -19.16 17.41
C LYS A 38 13.88 -18.73 17.88
N ALA A 39 13.21 -17.86 17.15
CA ALA A 39 11.90 -17.35 17.54
C ALA A 39 10.73 -18.25 17.11
N ILE A 40 10.87 -18.95 16.00
CA ILE A 40 9.80 -19.82 15.43
C ILE A 40 9.19 -20.77 16.47
N PRO A 41 9.97 -21.54 17.28
CA PRO A 41 9.40 -22.44 18.26
C PRO A 41 8.54 -21.77 19.34
N ARG A 42 8.68 -20.44 19.50
CA ARG A 42 7.94 -19.66 20.50
C ARG A 42 6.61 -19.13 19.97
N PHE A 43 6.37 -19.21 18.66
CA PHE A 43 5.12 -18.71 18.08
C PHE A 43 3.99 -19.72 18.27
N SER A 44 2.98 -19.31 19.02
CA SER A 44 1.72 -20.06 19.09
C SER A 44 1.04 -20.05 17.72
N LEU A 45 0.47 -21.19 17.30
CA LEU A 45 -0.38 -21.26 16.10
C LEU A 45 -1.63 -20.35 16.18
N ASN A 46 -1.91 -19.78 17.35
CA ASN A 46 -2.99 -18.81 17.54
C ASN A 46 -2.62 -17.36 17.20
N ILE A 47 -1.33 -17.08 16.93
CA ILE A 47 -0.87 -15.76 16.50
C ILE A 47 -1.30 -15.47 15.04
N THR A 48 -1.42 -14.18 14.69
CA THR A 48 -1.76 -13.78 13.33
C THR A 48 -0.51 -13.51 12.48
N PRO A 49 -0.53 -13.76 11.16
CA PRO A 49 0.61 -13.50 10.26
C PRO A 49 1.17 -12.08 10.35
N PRO A 50 0.35 -10.99 10.47
CA PRO A 50 0.88 -9.64 10.61
C PRO A 50 1.72 -9.43 11.87
N LEU A 51 1.39 -10.09 12.97
CA LEU A 51 2.19 -10.00 14.21
C LEU A 51 3.56 -10.66 14.05
N VAL A 52 3.63 -11.81 13.36
CA VAL A 52 4.91 -12.46 13.04
C VAL A 52 5.71 -11.60 12.05
N GLY A 53 5.07 -11.07 11.01
CA GLY A 53 5.70 -10.13 10.07
C GLY A 53 6.32 -8.93 10.81
N ARG A 54 5.58 -8.32 11.73
CA ARG A 54 6.10 -7.22 12.57
C ARG A 54 7.33 -7.65 13.39
N PHE A 55 7.32 -8.87 13.93
CA PHE A 55 8.46 -9.41 14.68
C PHE A 55 9.69 -9.55 13.78
N ILE A 56 9.54 -10.12 12.57
CA ILE A 56 10.61 -10.28 11.59
C ILE A 56 11.19 -8.90 11.21
N HIS A 57 10.33 -7.94 10.94
CA HIS A 57 10.75 -6.56 10.64
C HIS A 57 11.57 -5.94 11.76
N ASN A 58 11.18 -6.15 13.01
CA ASN A 58 11.92 -5.65 14.18
C ASN A 58 13.31 -6.29 14.28
N ILE A 59 13.46 -7.59 13.98
CA ILE A 59 14.78 -8.25 13.93
C ILE A 59 15.65 -7.60 12.84
N VAL A 60 15.11 -7.47 11.64
CA VAL A 60 15.86 -6.87 10.51
C VAL A 60 16.25 -5.44 10.82
N LYS A 61 15.32 -4.62 11.31
CA LYS A 61 15.54 -3.25 11.73
C LYS A 61 16.71 -3.12 12.72
N LYS A 62 16.70 -3.97 13.76
CA LYS A 62 17.76 -3.99 14.79
C LYS A 62 19.12 -4.38 14.22
N ILE A 63 19.19 -5.42 13.39
CA ILE A 63 20.45 -5.91 12.81
C ILE A 63 20.98 -4.98 11.72
N ALA A 64 20.08 -4.43 10.91
CA ALA A 64 20.42 -3.47 9.85
C ALA A 64 20.76 -2.08 10.39
N GLN A 65 20.33 -1.75 11.61
CA GLN A 65 20.39 -0.40 12.20
C GLN A 65 19.67 0.63 11.32
N LYS A 66 18.50 0.26 10.78
CA LYS A 66 17.65 1.14 9.97
C LYS A 66 16.24 1.14 10.52
N ASP A 67 15.68 2.34 10.72
CA ASP A 67 14.35 2.51 11.31
C ASP A 67 13.22 2.05 10.37
N ASP A 68 13.33 2.30 9.10
CA ASP A 68 12.41 1.82 8.09
C ASP A 68 13.17 1.22 6.90
N PRO A 69 13.25 -0.13 6.82
CA PRO A 69 13.89 -0.82 5.70
C PRO A 69 13.25 -0.57 4.33
N TYR A 70 12.01 -0.08 4.31
CA TYR A 70 11.24 0.16 3.08
C TYR A 70 11.08 1.63 2.73
N LEU A 71 11.70 2.56 3.47
CA LEU A 71 11.48 4.00 3.30
C LEU A 71 11.70 4.46 1.85
N GLU A 72 12.80 4.03 1.22
CA GLU A 72 13.13 4.41 -0.16
C GLU A 72 12.11 3.86 -1.16
N ILE A 73 11.61 2.63 -0.93
CA ILE A 73 10.58 2.04 -1.77
C ILE A 73 9.27 2.81 -1.63
N LYS A 74 8.91 3.16 -0.41
CA LYS A 74 7.70 3.95 -0.12
C LYS A 74 7.74 5.31 -0.82
N LYS A 75 8.88 6.02 -0.72
CA LYS A 75 9.09 7.31 -1.41
C LYS A 75 8.95 7.14 -2.92
N ARG A 76 9.68 6.19 -3.50
CA ARG A 76 9.62 5.92 -4.94
C ARG A 76 8.21 5.54 -5.42
N SER A 77 7.47 4.74 -4.64
CA SER A 77 6.09 4.39 -4.94
C SER A 77 5.19 5.63 -4.96
N ASN A 78 5.36 6.54 -3.98
CA ASN A 78 4.62 7.79 -3.93
C ASN A 78 4.96 8.72 -5.11
N GLU A 79 6.24 8.91 -5.40
CA GLU A 79 6.70 9.74 -6.52
C GLU A 79 6.15 9.25 -7.86
N LEU A 80 6.20 7.92 -8.08
CA LEU A 80 5.63 7.30 -9.26
C LEU A 80 4.12 7.55 -9.35
N ALA A 81 3.40 7.32 -8.26
CA ALA A 81 1.96 7.55 -8.21
C ALA A 81 1.60 9.03 -8.42
N LEU A 82 2.35 9.95 -7.80
CA LEU A 82 2.20 11.39 -7.99
C LEU A 82 2.44 11.81 -9.45
N SER A 83 3.38 11.19 -10.13
CA SER A 83 3.61 11.46 -11.55
C SER A 83 2.43 11.09 -12.46
N LEU A 84 1.56 10.19 -12.00
CA LEU A 84 0.32 9.79 -12.69
C LEU A 84 -0.88 10.65 -12.31
N TYR A 85 -0.83 11.34 -11.19
CA TYR A 85 -1.95 12.10 -10.66
C TYR A 85 -2.56 13.11 -11.69
N PRO A 86 -1.78 13.93 -12.42
CA PRO A 86 -2.34 14.84 -13.41
C PRO A 86 -3.06 14.12 -14.55
N TYR A 87 -2.55 12.96 -14.98
CA TYR A 87 -3.18 12.13 -16.00
C TYR A 87 -4.53 11.59 -15.51
N LEU A 88 -4.58 11.06 -14.28
CA LEU A 88 -5.78 10.51 -13.68
C LEU A 88 -6.87 11.59 -13.48
N LYS A 89 -6.48 12.79 -13.06
CA LYS A 89 -7.40 13.94 -12.92
C LYS A 89 -7.99 14.33 -14.28
N ARG A 90 -7.19 14.42 -15.34
CA ARG A 90 -7.71 14.68 -16.70
C ARG A 90 -8.68 13.59 -17.16
N LYS A 91 -8.37 12.32 -16.90
CA LYS A 91 -9.24 11.19 -17.22
C LYS A 91 -10.59 11.28 -16.52
N LEU A 92 -10.61 11.68 -15.24
CA LEU A 92 -11.86 11.91 -14.50
C LEU A 92 -12.73 13.00 -15.10
N ASN A 93 -12.15 14.03 -15.70
CA ASN A 93 -12.93 15.13 -16.31
C ASN A 93 -13.72 14.68 -17.56
N ASN A 94 -13.30 13.58 -18.19
CA ASN A 94 -13.88 13.05 -19.42
C ASN A 94 -14.83 11.87 -19.21
N VAL A 95 -15.26 11.59 -17.97
CA VAL A 95 -16.19 10.48 -17.67
C VAL A 95 -17.47 10.97 -17.02
N GLN A 96 -18.59 10.30 -17.33
CA GLN A 96 -19.91 10.66 -16.76
C GLN A 96 -20.00 10.39 -15.25
N ASP A 97 -19.50 9.25 -14.77
CA ASP A 97 -19.54 8.88 -13.35
C ASP A 97 -18.13 8.91 -12.75
N ARG A 98 -17.71 10.12 -12.35
CA ARG A 98 -16.39 10.39 -11.78
C ARG A 98 -16.13 9.58 -10.50
N LEU A 99 -17.13 9.45 -9.63
CA LEU A 99 -16.99 8.67 -8.38
C LEU A 99 -16.69 7.19 -8.70
N LYS A 100 -17.41 6.61 -9.64
CA LYS A 100 -17.20 5.23 -10.08
C LYS A 100 -15.80 5.02 -10.64
N GLU A 101 -15.32 5.97 -11.44
CA GLU A 101 -13.97 5.90 -12.01
C GLU A 101 -12.88 6.12 -10.95
N ALA A 102 -13.07 7.04 -10.00
CA ALA A 102 -12.16 7.26 -8.89
C ALA A 102 -12.02 6.00 -8.00
N ILE A 103 -13.12 5.27 -7.75
CA ILE A 103 -13.07 3.98 -7.06
C ILE A 103 -12.23 2.96 -7.83
N LYS A 104 -12.38 2.89 -9.15
CA LYS A 104 -11.55 1.99 -9.97
C LYS A 104 -10.07 2.36 -9.91
N PHE A 105 -9.76 3.66 -9.87
CA PHE A 105 -8.38 4.11 -9.69
C PHE A 105 -7.82 3.67 -8.34
N SER A 106 -8.56 3.88 -7.25
CA SER A 106 -8.14 3.43 -5.92
C SER A 106 -7.91 1.91 -5.88
N ILE A 107 -8.81 1.10 -6.45
CA ILE A 107 -8.61 -0.36 -6.59
C ILE A 107 -7.36 -0.70 -7.43
N ALA A 108 -7.09 0.08 -8.46
CA ALA A 108 -5.93 -0.14 -9.33
C ALA A 108 -4.61 0.29 -8.66
N GLY A 109 -4.65 1.21 -7.71
CA GLY A 109 -3.50 1.68 -6.94
C GLY A 109 -2.73 0.56 -6.27
N ASN A 110 -3.43 -0.47 -5.78
CA ASN A 110 -2.83 -1.66 -5.18
C ASN A 110 -1.84 -2.43 -6.09
N ILE A 111 -1.87 -2.16 -7.39
CA ILE A 111 -0.95 -2.80 -8.35
C ILE A 111 0.42 -2.12 -8.37
N ILE A 112 0.52 -0.86 -7.92
CA ILE A 112 1.79 -0.13 -7.87
C ILE A 112 2.80 -0.87 -7.03
N ASP A 113 2.37 -1.49 -5.97
CA ASP A 113 3.20 -2.24 -5.05
C ASP A 113 3.95 -3.39 -5.72
N TYR A 114 3.28 -4.13 -6.58
CA TYR A 114 3.91 -5.19 -7.37
C TYR A 114 4.83 -4.66 -8.47
N GLY A 115 4.55 -3.48 -8.97
CA GLY A 115 5.23 -2.90 -10.10
C GLY A 115 6.58 -2.29 -9.75
N VAL A 116 6.68 -1.56 -8.65
CA VAL A 116 7.95 -0.94 -8.19
C VAL A 116 9.02 -1.99 -7.89
N ASN A 117 8.60 -3.22 -7.61
CA ASN A 117 9.50 -4.32 -7.28
C ASN A 117 10.01 -5.11 -8.50
N SER A 118 9.38 -4.98 -9.66
CA SER A 118 9.57 -5.90 -10.79
C SER A 118 10.14 -5.26 -12.07
N VAL A 119 10.25 -3.92 -12.15
CA VAL A 119 10.61 -3.23 -13.39
C VAL A 119 11.81 -2.30 -13.22
N THR A 120 12.70 -2.31 -14.19
CA THR A 120 13.99 -1.64 -14.19
C THR A 120 13.97 -0.15 -14.56
N GLY A 121 12.80 0.43 -14.91
CA GLY A 121 12.70 1.84 -15.32
C GLY A 121 11.35 2.49 -15.03
N ASP A 122 11.39 3.75 -14.54
CA ASP A 122 10.16 4.51 -14.19
C ASP A 122 9.25 4.78 -15.39
N GLY A 123 9.81 4.91 -16.59
CA GLY A 123 9.05 5.13 -17.82
C GLY A 123 8.21 3.91 -18.23
N GLU A 124 8.80 2.73 -18.18
CA GLU A 124 8.12 1.46 -18.47
C GLU A 124 7.03 1.18 -17.44
N MET A 125 7.30 1.49 -16.17
CA MET A 125 6.33 1.37 -15.09
C MET A 125 5.12 2.28 -15.32
N LYS A 126 5.34 3.55 -15.65
CA LYS A 126 4.26 4.50 -15.97
C LYS A 126 3.40 4.00 -17.13
N LYS A 127 4.02 3.46 -18.18
CA LYS A 127 3.31 2.87 -19.32
C LYS A 127 2.45 1.69 -18.88
N LYS A 128 3.03 0.76 -18.14
CA LYS A 128 2.35 -0.45 -17.63
C LYS A 128 1.17 -0.11 -16.71
N LEU A 129 1.34 0.88 -15.82
CA LEU A 129 0.26 1.36 -14.96
C LEU A 129 -0.87 2.02 -15.76
N LYS A 130 -0.55 2.83 -16.78
CA LYS A 130 -1.56 3.40 -17.68
C LYS A 130 -2.33 2.30 -18.41
N GLU A 131 -1.64 1.30 -18.95
CA GLU A 131 -2.28 0.15 -19.62
C GLU A 131 -3.20 -0.62 -18.67
N ILE A 132 -2.79 -0.84 -17.42
CA ILE A 132 -3.62 -1.51 -16.42
C ILE A 132 -4.86 -0.69 -16.09
N LEU A 133 -4.69 0.62 -15.90
CA LEU A 133 -5.80 1.55 -15.65
C LEU A 133 -6.79 1.62 -16.81
N GLU A 134 -6.32 1.42 -18.05
CA GLU A 134 -7.16 1.39 -19.25
C GLU A 134 -7.85 0.04 -19.46
N ARG A 135 -7.16 -1.06 -19.21
CA ARG A 135 -7.64 -2.43 -19.48
C ARG A 135 -8.47 -3.02 -18.37
N LYS A 136 -8.37 -2.55 -17.11
CA LYS A 136 -9.02 -3.19 -15.98
C LYS A 136 -10.53 -3.03 -16.01
N LYS A 137 -11.19 -4.04 -16.56
CA LYS A 137 -12.61 -4.29 -16.26
C LYS A 137 -12.67 -4.83 -14.82
N VAL A 138 -13.10 -3.99 -13.89
CA VAL A 138 -13.40 -4.47 -12.54
C VAL A 138 -14.41 -5.60 -12.66
N ASN A 139 -14.14 -6.73 -12.00
CA ASN A 139 -15.04 -7.88 -12.07
C ASN A 139 -16.43 -7.47 -11.54
N LYS A 140 -17.41 -7.45 -12.43
CA LYS A 140 -18.79 -6.99 -12.13
C LYS A 140 -19.42 -7.77 -10.98
N LYS A 141 -19.05 -9.04 -10.79
CA LYS A 141 -19.56 -9.90 -9.72
C LYS A 141 -19.25 -9.35 -8.31
N PHE A 142 -18.05 -8.73 -8.15
CA PHE A 142 -17.59 -8.20 -6.87
C PHE A 142 -17.73 -6.68 -6.74
N PHE A 143 -17.96 -5.97 -7.83
CA PHE A 143 -18.06 -4.52 -7.85
C PHE A 143 -19.46 -4.02 -7.52
N ARG A 144 -19.77 -3.93 -6.24
CA ARG A 144 -21.10 -3.53 -5.73
C ARG A 144 -21.25 -2.00 -5.63
N TYR A 145 -20.99 -1.29 -6.72
CA TYR A 145 -20.98 0.17 -6.76
C TYR A 145 -22.29 0.82 -6.27
N ALA A 146 -23.45 0.34 -6.72
CA ALA A 146 -24.73 0.90 -6.32
C ALA A 146 -24.95 0.81 -4.79
N LYS A 147 -24.55 -0.31 -4.17
CA LYS A 147 -24.63 -0.50 -2.72
C LYS A 147 -23.69 0.46 -2.00
N PHE A 148 -22.44 0.60 -2.48
CA PHE A 148 -21.48 1.55 -1.94
C PHE A 148 -22.00 2.99 -2.02
N LYS A 149 -22.51 3.43 -3.19
CA LYS A 149 -23.05 4.78 -3.40
C LYS A 149 -24.21 5.07 -2.46
N LYS A 150 -25.12 4.08 -2.24
CA LYS A 150 -26.23 4.19 -1.30
C LYS A 150 -25.74 4.35 0.14
N SER A 151 -24.76 3.55 0.57
CA SER A 151 -24.17 3.63 1.90
C SER A 151 -23.42 4.95 2.09
N LEU A 152 -22.64 5.37 1.11
CA LEU A 152 -21.93 6.64 1.11
C LEU A 152 -22.89 7.83 1.27
N LYS A 153 -24.04 7.83 0.57
CA LYS A 153 -25.06 8.87 0.71
C LYS A 153 -25.59 8.98 2.14
N LYS A 154 -25.82 7.85 2.83
CA LYS A 154 -26.39 7.80 4.18
C LYS A 154 -25.37 8.10 5.30
N ALA A 155 -24.10 7.82 5.08
CA ALA A 155 -23.06 7.98 6.08
C ALA A 155 -22.85 9.47 6.45
N LYS A 156 -22.72 9.77 7.72
CA LYS A 156 -22.31 11.10 8.24
C LYS A 156 -20.79 11.24 8.22
N SER A 157 -20.07 10.16 8.48
CA SER A 157 -18.62 10.10 8.49
C SER A 157 -18.11 8.87 7.73
N ILE A 158 -16.84 8.91 7.33
CA ILE A 158 -16.14 7.85 6.63
C ILE A 158 -14.84 7.60 7.37
N LEU A 159 -14.58 6.37 7.73
CA LEU A 159 -13.25 5.91 8.13
C LEU A 159 -12.61 5.23 6.93
N TYR A 160 -11.54 5.81 6.42
CA TYR A 160 -10.74 5.26 5.34
C TYR A 160 -9.46 4.64 5.94
N LEU A 161 -9.28 3.36 5.73
CA LEU A 161 -8.09 2.64 6.18
C LEU A 161 -7.12 2.55 5.00
N ALA A 162 -6.03 3.32 5.07
CA ALA A 162 -4.99 3.26 4.05
C ALA A 162 -4.18 1.97 4.18
N ASP A 163 -3.69 1.49 3.05
CA ASP A 163 -2.80 0.33 3.00
C ASP A 163 -1.38 0.76 2.60
N ASN A 164 -1.01 0.71 1.33
CA ASN A 164 0.38 0.86 0.90
C ASN A 164 0.76 2.29 0.47
N ALA A 165 2.05 2.61 0.57
CA ALA A 165 2.61 3.76 -0.09
C ALA A 165 2.37 3.67 -1.62
N GLY A 166 2.17 4.82 -2.27
CA GLY A 166 1.73 4.88 -3.67
C GLY A 166 0.22 4.75 -3.84
N GLU A 167 -0.45 3.82 -3.16
CA GLU A 167 -1.93 3.75 -3.17
C GLU A 167 -2.56 5.02 -2.61
N VAL A 168 -1.95 5.63 -1.61
CA VAL A 168 -2.43 6.87 -0.96
C VAL A 168 -2.70 8.01 -1.95
N VAL A 169 -2.01 8.04 -3.08
CA VAL A 169 -2.22 9.04 -4.13
C VAL A 169 -3.52 8.76 -4.91
N PHE A 170 -3.82 7.49 -5.15
CA PHE A 170 -5.08 7.08 -5.79
C PHE A 170 -6.26 7.24 -4.82
N ASP A 171 -6.05 6.95 -3.55
CA ASP A 171 -7.02 7.19 -2.49
C ASP A 171 -7.35 8.68 -2.36
N LYS A 172 -6.35 9.56 -2.48
CA LYS A 172 -6.56 11.01 -2.52
C LYS A 172 -7.55 11.40 -3.61
N ILE A 173 -7.41 10.84 -4.82
CA ILE A 173 -8.33 11.11 -5.92
C ILE A 173 -9.76 10.70 -5.56
N LEU A 174 -9.94 9.54 -4.94
CA LEU A 174 -11.25 9.07 -4.50
C LEU A 174 -11.83 9.97 -3.39
N ILE A 175 -11.02 10.37 -2.42
CA ILE A 175 -11.42 11.25 -1.33
C ILE A 175 -11.83 12.63 -1.85
N GLU A 176 -11.09 13.18 -2.81
CA GLU A 176 -11.42 14.45 -3.47
C GLU A 176 -12.79 14.37 -4.17
N GLU A 177 -13.08 13.28 -4.89
CA GLU A 177 -14.38 13.10 -5.53
C GLU A 177 -15.51 12.91 -4.52
N ILE A 178 -15.26 12.22 -3.40
CA ILE A 178 -16.23 12.12 -2.29
C ILE A 178 -16.50 13.49 -1.69
N ARG A 179 -15.47 14.28 -1.41
CA ARG A 179 -15.61 15.66 -0.88
C ARG A 179 -16.33 16.59 -1.83
N ARG A 180 -16.08 16.47 -3.14
CA ARG A 180 -16.77 17.23 -4.17
C ARG A 180 -18.29 16.98 -4.16
N ILE A 181 -18.71 15.72 -3.94
CA ILE A 181 -20.13 15.33 -3.92
C ILE A 181 -20.77 15.61 -2.54
N TYR A 182 -20.00 15.41 -1.49
CA TYR A 182 -20.46 15.45 -0.10
C TYR A 182 -19.49 16.30 0.76
N PRO A 183 -19.43 17.62 0.59
CA PRO A 183 -18.43 18.47 1.24
C PRO A 183 -18.54 18.49 2.78
N GLN A 184 -19.74 18.21 3.32
CA GLN A 184 -20.00 18.22 4.76
C GLN A 184 -19.65 16.90 5.48
N LYS A 185 -19.24 15.86 4.74
CA LYS A 185 -18.91 14.58 5.39
C LYS A 185 -17.54 14.64 6.06
N LEU A 186 -17.50 14.11 7.27
CA LEU A 186 -16.23 13.92 7.96
C LEU A 186 -15.51 12.69 7.39
N ILE A 187 -14.26 12.86 6.98
CA ILE A 187 -13.42 11.77 6.46
C ILE A 187 -12.20 11.64 7.36
N PHE A 188 -12.10 10.50 8.04
CA PHE A 188 -10.96 10.10 8.84
C PHE A 188 -10.09 9.18 8.01
N TYR A 189 -8.85 9.58 7.74
CA TYR A 189 -7.90 8.78 6.98
C TYR A 189 -6.87 8.21 7.94
N ALA A 190 -6.88 6.90 8.14
CA ALA A 190 -6.01 6.20 9.07
C ALA A 190 -4.86 5.51 8.34
N VAL A 191 -3.64 5.68 8.85
CA VAL A 191 -2.41 5.05 8.35
C VAL A 191 -1.72 4.30 9.51
N ARG A 192 -0.66 3.57 9.20
CA ARG A 192 0.13 2.90 10.24
C ARG A 192 0.90 3.91 11.10
N GLU A 193 0.92 3.64 12.40
CA GLU A 193 1.73 4.40 13.37
C GLU A 193 3.23 4.16 13.20
N LYS A 194 3.61 2.91 12.90
CA LYS A 194 5.02 2.47 12.80
C LYS A 194 5.28 1.77 11.47
N PRO A 195 6.53 1.86 10.97
CA PRO A 195 6.90 1.21 9.73
C PRO A 195 6.65 -0.30 9.77
N ILE A 196 5.93 -0.79 8.77
CA ILE A 196 5.75 -2.21 8.49
C ILE A 196 5.65 -2.37 6.97
N ILE A 197 6.48 -3.21 6.39
CA ILE A 197 6.58 -3.43 4.95
C ILE A 197 6.49 -2.07 4.21
N ASN A 198 5.68 -1.97 3.19
CA ASN A 198 5.43 -0.77 2.39
C ASN A 198 4.15 -0.02 2.81
N ASP A 199 3.54 -0.36 3.96
CA ASP A 199 2.36 0.33 4.47
C ASP A 199 2.59 1.84 4.59
N ALA A 200 1.55 2.61 4.33
CA ALA A 200 1.59 4.06 4.41
C ALA A 200 1.77 4.56 5.85
N LEU A 201 2.55 5.62 5.98
CA LEU A 201 2.81 6.33 7.24
C LEU A 201 2.35 7.78 7.12
N ALA A 202 2.07 8.41 8.25
CA ALA A 202 1.67 9.81 8.28
C ALA A 202 2.67 10.75 7.57
N CYS A 203 3.98 10.53 7.75
CA CYS A 203 5.02 11.34 7.10
C CYS A 203 5.00 11.28 5.57
N LEU A 204 4.44 10.21 4.97
CA LEU A 204 4.34 10.06 3.52
C LEU A 204 3.15 10.81 2.93
N LEU A 205 2.17 11.21 3.75
CA LEU A 205 1.00 11.96 3.29
C LEU A 205 1.34 13.43 3.01
N TYR A 206 2.35 13.98 3.69
CA TYR A 206 2.79 15.37 3.53
C TYR A 206 3.68 15.59 2.30
N THR A 207 4.16 14.53 1.65
CA THR A 207 4.89 14.63 0.37
C THR A 207 3.97 14.75 -0.84
N SER A 208 2.66 14.62 -0.63
CA SER A 208 1.64 14.91 -1.65
C SER A 208 1.33 16.40 -1.66
N PRO A 209 1.09 17.03 -2.84
CA PRO A 209 0.58 18.38 -2.90
C PRO A 209 -0.62 18.53 -1.98
N SER A 210 -0.57 19.52 -1.09
CA SER A 210 -1.65 19.80 -0.15
C SER A 210 -2.93 20.14 -0.93
N PRO A 211 -4.12 19.74 -0.48
CA PRO A 211 -5.36 20.24 -1.05
C PRO A 211 -5.59 21.75 -0.84
N ARG A 212 -4.64 22.43 -0.18
CA ARG A 212 -4.69 23.88 0.10
C ARG A 212 -3.83 24.72 -0.84
N ASP A 213 -3.07 24.09 -1.76
CA ASP A 213 -2.26 24.80 -2.76
C ASP A 213 -2.98 24.82 -4.11
#